data_42e5cb01d263fc6ca4481b3ea23db71a
#
_entry.id   42e5cb01d263fc6ca4481b3ea23db71a
#
_cell.length_a   1.000
_cell.length_b   1.000
_cell.length_c   1.000
_cell.angle_alpha   90.00
_cell.angle_beta   90.00
_cell.angle_gamma   90.00
#
_symmetry.space_group_name_H-M   'P 1'
#
loop_
_entity.id
_entity.type
_entity.pdbx_description
1 polymer ?
#
loop_
_entity_poly.entity_id
_entity_poly.type
_entity_poly.pdbx_seq_one_letter_code
_entity_poly.pdbx_strand_id
1 'polypeptide(L)'
;MTPRRIVMYSRPGCEDSDAARAFLVRHNLRFEEINIDENPQALRFVMSVNEGKQRTPTFEVDGRIFHCSPYDERRLAYNLGFTFAGSGPSAPSGSR
;
A
#
# COMPACT_ATOMS: atom_id res chain seq x y z
N MET A 1 -2.84 -1.41 15.36
CA MET A 1 -2.06 -2.66 15.41
C MET A 1 -1.23 -2.80 14.15
N THR A 2 0.04 -3.16 14.29
CA THR A 2 0.96 -3.25 13.16
C THR A 2 0.74 -4.54 12.39
N PRO A 3 0.68 -4.50 11.05
CA PRO A 3 0.56 -5.72 10.26
C PRO A 3 1.78 -6.62 10.47
N ARG A 4 1.58 -7.94 10.36
CA ARG A 4 2.65 -8.90 10.45
C ARG A 4 3.46 -8.97 9.18
N ARG A 5 2.80 -8.81 8.05
CA ARG A 5 3.47 -8.95 6.76
C ARG A 5 2.88 -7.96 5.77
N ILE A 6 3.76 -7.19 5.15
CA ILE A 6 3.41 -6.24 4.11
C ILE A 6 4.24 -6.58 2.88
N VAL A 7 3.59 -6.83 1.76
CA VAL A 7 4.25 -7.00 0.48
C VAL A 7 3.76 -5.88 -0.44
N MET A 8 4.71 -5.14 -1.02
CA MET A 8 4.39 -4.06 -1.95
C MET A 8 4.91 -4.43 -3.33
N TYR A 9 4.00 -4.53 -4.28
CA TYR A 9 4.34 -4.75 -5.68
C TYR A 9 4.46 -3.39 -6.35
N SER A 10 5.64 -3.07 -6.84
CA SER A 10 5.95 -1.74 -7.33
C SER A 10 6.61 -1.79 -8.70
N ARG A 11 6.88 -0.60 -9.24
CA ARG A 11 7.58 -0.45 -10.51
C ARG A 11 8.48 0.78 -10.41
N PRO A 12 9.70 0.73 -10.97
CA PRO A 12 10.58 1.90 -10.98
C PRO A 12 9.91 3.07 -11.71
N GLY A 13 10.09 4.26 -11.18
CA GLY A 13 9.54 5.46 -11.78
C GLY A 13 8.08 5.70 -11.51
N CYS A 14 7.44 4.89 -10.68
CA CYS A 14 6.04 5.06 -10.33
C CYS A 14 5.95 5.98 -9.11
N GLU A 15 5.39 7.17 -9.29
CA GLU A 15 5.29 8.15 -8.21
C GLU A 15 4.43 7.64 -7.06
N ASP A 16 3.37 6.91 -7.38
CA ASP A 16 2.49 6.35 -6.34
C ASP A 16 3.23 5.31 -5.50
N SER A 17 4.07 4.49 -6.13
CA SER A 17 4.89 3.53 -5.40
C SER A 17 5.90 4.24 -4.51
N ASP A 18 6.52 5.30 -5.02
CA ASP A 18 7.51 6.06 -4.26
C ASP A 18 6.87 6.70 -3.03
N ALA A 19 5.67 7.27 -3.19
CA ALA A 19 4.95 7.90 -2.09
C ALA A 19 4.57 6.86 -1.02
N ALA A 20 4.10 5.70 -1.46
CA ALA A 20 3.72 4.64 -0.52
C ALA A 20 4.94 4.11 0.22
N ARG A 21 6.06 3.92 -0.49
CA ARG A 21 7.30 3.47 0.16
C ARG A 21 7.75 4.46 1.23
N ALA A 22 7.67 5.75 0.92
CA ALA A 22 8.04 6.78 1.87
C ALA A 22 7.18 6.71 3.13
N PHE A 23 5.89 6.45 2.97
CA PHE A 23 5.00 6.28 4.11
C PHE A 23 5.44 5.12 4.98
N LEU A 24 5.71 3.96 4.36
CA LEU A 24 6.10 2.77 5.12
C LEU A 24 7.41 3.01 5.88
N VAL A 25 8.38 3.63 5.22
CA VAL A 25 9.67 3.92 5.84
C VAL A 25 9.51 4.93 6.99
N ARG A 26 8.72 5.97 6.77
CA ARG A 26 8.51 7.01 7.78
C ARG A 26 7.87 6.43 9.05
N HIS A 27 7.04 5.42 8.90
CA HIS A 27 6.36 4.79 10.03
C HIS A 27 7.08 3.55 10.55
N ASN A 28 8.32 3.32 10.11
CA ASN A 28 9.16 2.22 10.56
C ASN A 28 8.50 0.86 10.36
N LEU A 29 7.76 0.70 9.29
CA LEU A 29 7.11 -0.56 8.97
C LEU A 29 8.04 -1.42 8.12
N ARG A 30 8.13 -2.69 8.46
CA ARG A 30 8.86 -3.64 7.64
C ARG A 30 7.98 -4.09 6.49
N PHE A 31 8.57 -4.19 5.32
CA PHE A 31 7.84 -4.64 4.14
C PHE A 31 8.80 -5.27 3.15
N GLU A 32 8.24 -6.14 2.33
CA GLU A 32 8.93 -6.72 1.20
C GLU A 32 8.47 -5.97 -0.05
N GLU A 33 9.41 -5.56 -0.88
CA GLU A 33 9.07 -4.86 -2.12
C GLU A 33 9.46 -5.74 -3.30
N ILE A 34 8.53 -5.91 -4.23
CA ILE A 34 8.73 -6.73 -5.42
C ILE A 34 8.53 -5.84 -6.63
N ASN A 35 9.58 -5.76 -7.47
CA ASN A 35 9.53 -5.00 -8.71
C ASN A 35 8.88 -5.85 -9.79
N ILE A 36 7.69 -5.45 -10.25
CA ILE A 36 6.95 -6.26 -11.22
C ILE A 36 7.59 -6.26 -12.60
N ASP A 37 8.48 -5.30 -12.87
CA ASP A 37 9.20 -5.29 -14.15
C ASP A 37 10.28 -6.36 -14.20
N GLU A 38 10.70 -6.87 -13.06
CA GLU A 38 11.75 -7.89 -12.97
C GLU A 38 11.21 -9.24 -12.55
N ASN A 39 9.90 -9.37 -12.37
CA ASN A 39 9.30 -10.59 -11.86
C ASN A 39 7.99 -10.89 -12.61
N PRO A 40 8.04 -11.72 -13.66
CA PRO A 40 6.85 -12.00 -14.46
C PRO A 40 5.70 -12.61 -13.66
N GLN A 41 6.00 -13.41 -12.65
CA GLN A 41 4.95 -13.98 -11.81
C GLN A 41 4.25 -12.90 -11.00
N ALA A 42 5.02 -11.95 -10.47
CA ALA A 42 4.45 -10.85 -9.73
C ALA A 42 3.61 -9.95 -10.62
N LEU A 43 4.06 -9.72 -11.85
CA LEU A 43 3.27 -8.94 -12.80
C LEU A 43 1.94 -9.62 -13.08
N ARG A 44 1.96 -10.94 -13.31
CA ARG A 44 0.71 -11.68 -13.54
C ARG A 44 -0.20 -11.61 -12.34
N PHE A 45 0.36 -11.69 -11.13
CA PHE A 45 -0.43 -11.56 -9.91
C PHE A 45 -1.11 -10.19 -9.83
N VAL A 46 -0.34 -9.12 -10.05
CA VAL A 46 -0.88 -7.76 -9.99
C VAL A 46 -2.01 -7.60 -10.99
N MET A 47 -1.83 -8.11 -12.21
CA MET A 47 -2.87 -8.00 -13.22
C MET A 47 -4.11 -8.83 -12.84
N SER A 48 -3.90 -10.01 -12.23
CA SER A 48 -5.02 -10.87 -11.89
C SER A 48 -5.93 -10.28 -10.83
N VAL A 49 -5.39 -9.46 -9.94
CA VAL A 49 -6.17 -8.84 -8.85
C VAL A 49 -6.64 -7.43 -9.17
N ASN A 50 -6.27 -6.91 -10.34
CA ASN A 50 -6.63 -5.55 -10.76
C ASN A 50 -7.31 -5.54 -12.12
N GLU A 51 -8.04 -6.61 -12.45
CA GLU A 51 -8.83 -6.70 -13.69
C GLU A 51 -7.97 -6.53 -14.93
N GLY A 52 -6.78 -7.13 -14.93
CA GLY A 52 -5.86 -7.06 -16.05
C GLY A 52 -4.99 -5.82 -16.10
N LYS A 53 -5.11 -4.94 -15.12
CA LYS A 53 -4.36 -3.68 -15.12
C LYS A 53 -3.10 -3.80 -14.26
N GLN A 54 -2.07 -3.08 -14.67
CA GLN A 54 -0.78 -3.06 -13.98
C GLN A 54 -0.74 -1.92 -12.97
N ARG A 55 -1.57 -2.03 -11.93
CA ARG A 55 -1.66 -0.96 -10.93
C ARG A 55 -0.53 -1.09 -9.92
N THR A 56 0.22 -0.02 -9.73
CA THR A 56 1.27 0.04 -8.71
C THR A 56 1.12 1.30 -7.88
N PRO A 57 1.31 1.19 -6.56
CA PRO A 57 1.61 -0.05 -5.85
C PRO A 57 0.36 -0.89 -5.61
N THR A 58 0.52 -2.20 -5.68
CA THR A 58 -0.47 -3.17 -5.21
C THR A 58 0.11 -3.78 -3.94
N PHE A 59 -0.73 -3.95 -2.94
CA PHE A 59 -0.31 -4.44 -1.64
C PHE A 59 -0.97 -5.75 -1.30
N GLU A 60 -0.21 -6.58 -0.59
CA GLU A 60 -0.76 -7.71 0.13
C GLU A 60 -0.38 -7.53 1.59
N VAL A 61 -1.39 -7.35 2.45
CA VAL A 61 -1.18 -7.06 3.86
C VAL A 61 -1.97 -8.08 4.67
N ASP A 62 -1.25 -9.01 5.29
CA ASP A 62 -1.84 -10.06 6.11
C ASP A 62 -2.98 -10.78 5.38
N GLY A 63 -2.76 -11.05 4.09
CA GLY A 63 -3.73 -11.78 3.25
C GLY A 63 -4.75 -10.92 2.55
N ARG A 64 -4.85 -9.63 2.89
CA ARG A 64 -5.74 -8.72 2.17
C ARG A 64 -4.99 -8.06 1.02
N ILE A 65 -5.68 -7.88 -0.09
CA ILE A 65 -5.08 -7.33 -1.30
C ILE A 65 -5.79 -6.04 -1.67
N PHE A 66 -5.02 -5.00 -1.93
CA PHE A 66 -5.57 -3.72 -2.38
C PHE A 66 -4.48 -2.97 -3.15
N HIS A 67 -4.89 -1.98 -3.94
CA HIS A 67 -3.94 -1.10 -4.61
C HIS A 67 -4.06 0.30 -4.06
N CYS A 68 -3.00 1.09 -4.22
CA CYS A 68 -2.99 2.48 -3.79
C CYS A 68 -2.58 3.37 -4.96
N SER A 69 -3.34 3.29 -6.04
CA SER A 69 -3.11 4.03 -7.26
C SER A 69 -4.43 4.66 -7.70
N PRO A 70 -4.54 5.99 -7.69
CA PRO A 70 -3.53 6.96 -7.26
C PRO A 70 -3.27 6.89 -5.76
N TYR A 71 -2.10 7.39 -5.35
CA TYR A 71 -1.70 7.34 -3.94
C TYR A 71 -2.67 8.14 -3.08
N ASP A 72 -3.08 7.55 -1.98
CA ASP A 72 -3.95 8.17 -0.99
C ASP A 72 -3.48 7.71 0.38
N GLU A 73 -2.89 8.63 1.13
CA GLU A 73 -2.27 8.28 2.40
C GLU A 73 -3.28 7.73 3.40
N ARG A 74 -4.48 8.30 3.44
CA ARG A 74 -5.51 7.81 4.37
C ARG A 74 -5.94 6.40 4.04
N ARG A 75 -6.10 6.13 2.76
CA ARG A 75 -6.49 4.79 2.31
C ARG A 75 -5.41 3.78 2.67
N LEU A 76 -4.14 4.14 2.42
CA LEU A 76 -3.04 3.26 2.76
C LEU A 76 -2.99 3.03 4.27
N ALA A 77 -3.07 4.09 5.05
CA ALA A 77 -3.02 3.98 6.51
C ALA A 77 -4.16 3.13 7.05
N TYR A 78 -5.37 3.33 6.52
CA TYR A 78 -6.52 2.54 6.95
C TYR A 78 -6.29 1.06 6.69
N ASN A 79 -5.79 0.72 5.51
CA ASN A 79 -5.54 -0.67 5.15
C ASN A 79 -4.39 -1.29 5.92
N LEU A 80 -3.51 -0.47 6.47
CA LEU A 80 -2.41 -0.94 7.32
C LEU A 80 -2.79 -1.01 8.79
N GLY A 81 -4.02 -0.63 9.13
CA GLY A 81 -4.50 -0.71 10.50
C GLY A 81 -4.23 0.51 11.36
N PHE A 82 -3.78 1.62 10.76
CA PHE A 82 -3.62 2.87 11.51
C PHE A 82 -4.95 3.56 11.67
N THR A 83 -5.12 4.23 12.84
CA THR A 83 -6.27 5.10 13.07
C THR A 83 -5.77 6.53 13.12
N PHE A 84 -6.45 7.42 12.41
CA PHE A 84 -6.24 8.86 12.53
C PHE A 84 -7.22 9.37 13.54
N ALA A 85 -6.80 9.42 14.75
CA ALA A 85 -7.64 9.93 15.81
C ALA A 85 -7.42 11.41 15.99
N GLY A 86 -7.54 11.03 15.77
CA GLY A 86 -7.25 11.94 15.91
C GLY A 86 -7.25 12.18 15.72
N SER A 87 -7.42 11.36 15.66
CA SER A 87 -7.30 11.62 15.28
C SER A 87 -7.77 11.55 14.87
N GLY A 88 -8.37 11.10 15.28
CA GLY A 88 -8.27 11.30 15.10
C GLY A 88 -8.94 11.12 14.68
N PRO A 89 -9.60 11.12 15.05
CA PRO A 89 -9.82 11.30 14.72
C PRO A 89 -10.26 11.37 14.28
N SER A 90 -10.64 11.08 14.66
CA SER A 90 -10.49 11.54 14.38
C SER A 90 -10.92 11.77 13.87
N ALA A 91 -11.55 11.60 14.13
CA ALA A 91 -11.39 12.13 13.84
C ALA A 91 -11.86 12.34 13.41
N PRO A 92 -12.45 12.42 13.66
CA PRO A 92 -12.45 12.98 13.40
C PRO A 92 -12.77 13.31 13.08
N SER A 93 -13.08 12.95 13.43
CA SER A 93 -12.85 13.63 13.31
C SER A 93 -13.08 14.05 13.05
N GLY A 94 -13.76 13.84 13.30
CA GLY A 94 -13.36 14.54 13.34
C GLY A 94 -13.64 14.75 13.16
N SER A 95 -13.94 14.65 13.54
CA SER A 95 -13.63 15.22 13.63
C SER A 95 -13.91 15.68 13.56
N ARG A 96 -14.10 15.15 13.51
CA ARG A 96 -13.81 15.91 13.80
C ARG A 96 -14.01 16.42 13.69
#